data_57e55d44cbb0323735976d793ec2221a
#
_entry.id   57e55d44cbb0323735976d793ec2221a
#
_cell.length_a   1.000
_cell.length_b   1.000
_cell.length_c   1.000
_cell.angle_alpha   90.00
_cell.angle_beta   90.00
_cell.angle_gamma   90.00
#
_symmetry.space_group_name_H-M   'P 1'
#
loop_
_entity.id
_entity.type
_entity.pdbx_description
1 polymer ?
#
loop_
_entity_poly.entity_id
_entity_poly.type
_entity_poly.pdbx_seq_one_letter_code
_entity_poly.pdbx_strand_id
1 'polypeptide(L)'
;MEAHPYVAGGHDQLTAPPEGPTARRIMVVDDHEMVRTGLRLVLSRQEWVARCLGAADSDESVALARRYAPHVALIDIQLGDESGLDVCRALLREIPALNVILMSGSGRVSRAVALAAGARGFFPKDWSCDAIVSAVYRVSMGKTVFLKADDPADSRRLSRRELDVLQQLVNGLSNREAASVLHLSRHTVKQHTCSVYRKLNVRNRAEAASRARLLGLVA
;
A
#
# COMPACT_ATOMS: atom_id res chain seq x y z
N MET A 1 44.69 -30.20 5.10
CA MET A 1 43.52 -29.93 5.95
C MET A 1 43.68 -28.54 6.49
N GLU A 2 43.35 -27.54 5.63
CA GLU A 2 43.50 -26.12 5.95
C GLU A 2 42.12 -25.49 6.03
N ALA A 3 41.84 -24.94 7.19
CA ALA A 3 40.57 -24.27 7.49
C ALA A 3 40.56 -22.86 6.85
N HIS A 4 39.58 -22.59 6.01
CA HIS A 4 39.29 -21.24 5.54
C HIS A 4 38.58 -20.43 6.63
N PRO A 5 39.08 -19.24 6.98
CA PRO A 5 38.35 -18.34 7.87
C PRO A 5 37.20 -17.67 7.12
N TYR A 6 36.00 -17.79 7.67
CA TYR A 6 34.81 -17.06 7.29
C TYR A 6 35.02 -15.57 7.65
N VAL A 7 35.21 -14.73 6.66
CA VAL A 7 35.28 -13.27 6.85
C VAL A 7 33.86 -12.71 6.82
N ALA A 8 33.30 -12.51 8.00
CA ALA A 8 32.16 -11.63 8.18
C ALA A 8 32.63 -10.17 8.07
N GLY A 9 32.16 -9.44 7.08
CA GLY A 9 32.55 -8.03 6.91
C GLY A 9 31.99 -7.40 5.65
N GLY A 10 30.66 -7.43 5.47
CA GLY A 10 29.99 -6.55 4.54
C GLY A 10 29.64 -5.23 5.24
N HIS A 11 30.60 -4.32 5.37
CA HIS A 11 30.30 -2.95 5.73
C HIS A 11 29.39 -2.37 4.64
N ASP A 12 28.18 -2.02 5.06
CA ASP A 12 27.25 -1.16 4.35
C ASP A 12 27.98 0.16 4.00
N GLN A 13 28.65 0.20 2.86
CA GLN A 13 29.14 1.45 2.29
C GLN A 13 27.92 2.22 1.81
N LEU A 14 27.29 2.92 2.77
CA LEU A 14 26.36 4.00 2.50
C LEU A 14 27.12 5.03 1.66
N THR A 15 27.01 4.92 0.33
CA THR A 15 27.35 6.02 -0.56
C THR A 15 26.61 7.25 -0.06
N ALA A 16 27.33 8.34 0.15
CA ALA A 16 26.74 9.59 0.60
C ALA A 16 25.55 9.93 -0.29
N PRO A 17 24.38 10.30 0.27
CA PRO A 17 23.20 10.61 -0.52
C PRO A 17 23.50 11.78 -1.45
N PRO A 18 22.90 11.82 -2.67
CA PRO A 18 23.06 12.95 -3.56
C PRO A 18 22.65 14.24 -2.83
N GLU A 19 23.59 15.11 -2.61
CA GLU A 19 23.37 16.44 -2.03
C GLU A 19 22.89 17.37 -3.14
N GLY A 20 21.57 17.50 -3.30
CA GLY A 20 20.95 18.42 -4.23
C GLY A 20 19.60 18.91 -3.69
N PRO A 21 19.14 20.10 -4.12
CA PRO A 21 17.90 20.70 -3.62
C PRO A 21 16.63 19.86 -3.91
N THR A 22 16.76 18.78 -4.68
CA THR A 22 15.66 17.87 -5.04
C THR A 22 15.70 16.52 -4.34
N ALA A 23 16.78 16.20 -3.59
CA ALA A 23 16.95 14.91 -2.93
C ALA A 23 15.91 14.70 -1.80
N ARG A 24 15.08 13.66 -1.91
CA ARG A 24 14.00 13.39 -0.96
C ARG A 24 14.36 12.26 0.00
N ARG A 25 14.01 12.44 1.28
CA ARG A 25 14.02 11.36 2.28
C ARG A 25 12.61 10.81 2.38
N ILE A 26 12.50 9.51 2.18
CA ILE A 26 11.23 8.77 2.18
C ILE A 26 11.22 7.86 3.40
N MET A 27 10.07 7.65 4.01
CA MET A 27 9.86 6.67 5.06
C MET A 27 8.71 5.74 4.67
N VAL A 28 8.90 4.43 4.86
CA VAL A 28 7.88 3.41 4.67
C VAL A 28 7.54 2.83 6.04
N VAL A 29 6.27 2.91 6.43
CA VAL A 29 5.75 2.40 7.70
C VAL A 29 4.77 1.27 7.38
N ASP A 30 5.16 0.03 7.69
CA ASP A 30 4.40 -1.18 7.37
C ASP A 30 4.89 -2.31 8.29
N ASP A 31 3.99 -3.04 8.96
CA ASP A 31 4.35 -4.18 9.82
C ASP A 31 4.83 -5.39 9.01
N HIS A 32 4.42 -5.49 7.74
CA HIS A 32 4.85 -6.56 6.85
C HIS A 32 6.25 -6.29 6.30
N GLU A 33 7.25 -7.03 6.79
CA GLU A 33 8.67 -6.88 6.41
C GLU A 33 8.90 -6.95 4.90
N MET A 34 8.25 -7.88 4.20
CA MET A 34 8.39 -8.04 2.76
C MET A 34 7.92 -6.82 1.98
N VAL A 35 6.78 -6.23 2.38
CA VAL A 35 6.24 -5.01 1.74
C VAL A 35 7.17 -3.84 2.02
N ARG A 36 7.55 -3.65 3.28
CA ARG A 36 8.45 -2.59 3.72
C ARG A 36 9.79 -2.66 2.98
N THR A 37 10.40 -3.84 2.91
CA THR A 37 11.69 -4.06 2.23
C THR A 37 11.56 -3.86 0.73
N GLY A 38 10.51 -4.39 0.09
CA GLY A 38 10.27 -4.25 -1.34
C GLY A 38 10.09 -2.79 -1.76
N LEU A 39 9.26 -2.04 -1.03
CA LEU A 39 9.05 -0.61 -1.30
C LEU A 39 10.32 0.21 -1.09
N ARG A 40 11.08 -0.06 -0.03
CA ARG A 40 12.37 0.60 0.20
C ARG A 40 13.33 0.34 -0.95
N LEU A 41 13.45 -0.90 -1.41
CA LEU A 41 14.35 -1.27 -2.52
C LEU A 41 13.98 -0.51 -3.81
N VAL A 42 12.69 -0.47 -4.16
CA VAL A 42 12.21 0.20 -5.38
C VAL A 42 12.41 1.71 -5.30
N LEU A 43 12.09 2.31 -4.15
CA LEU A 43 12.21 3.76 -3.96
C LEU A 43 13.67 4.21 -3.85
N SER A 44 14.55 3.43 -3.20
CA SER A 44 15.98 3.77 -3.08
C SER A 44 16.74 3.76 -4.41
N ARG A 45 16.20 3.12 -5.45
CA ARG A 45 16.79 3.13 -6.79
C ARG A 45 16.50 4.40 -7.58
N GLN A 46 15.65 5.27 -7.07
CA GLN A 46 15.28 6.51 -7.76
C GLN A 46 16.32 7.61 -7.48
N GLU A 47 16.82 8.26 -8.51
CA GLU A 47 17.83 9.32 -8.41
C GLU A 47 17.41 10.50 -7.52
N TRP A 48 16.12 10.76 -7.41
CA TRP A 48 15.55 11.82 -6.57
C TRP A 48 15.37 11.41 -5.10
N VAL A 49 15.70 10.17 -4.72
CA VAL A 49 15.59 9.65 -3.34
C VAL A 49 16.97 9.61 -2.70
N ALA A 50 17.22 10.51 -1.76
CA ALA A 50 18.46 10.53 -0.99
C ALA A 50 18.52 9.40 0.05
N ARG A 51 17.39 9.03 0.64
CA ARG A 51 17.31 7.98 1.66
C ARG A 51 15.90 7.43 1.73
N CYS A 52 15.78 6.11 1.89
CA CYS A 52 14.51 5.44 2.16
C CYS A 52 14.61 4.67 3.49
N LEU A 53 13.85 5.14 4.50
CA LEU A 53 13.76 4.58 5.85
C LEU A 53 12.65 3.55 5.90
N GLY A 54 12.71 2.61 6.86
CA GLY A 54 11.62 1.67 7.14
C GLY A 54 11.33 1.64 8.62
N ALA A 55 10.06 1.65 9.00
CA ALA A 55 9.55 1.46 10.36
C ALA A 55 8.49 0.37 10.37
N ALA A 56 8.47 -0.44 11.42
CA ALA A 56 7.49 -1.52 11.57
C ALA A 56 6.25 -1.08 12.35
N ASP A 57 6.35 -0.04 13.17
CA ASP A 57 5.32 0.43 14.08
C ASP A 57 5.36 1.95 14.27
N SER A 58 4.46 2.45 15.11
CA SER A 58 4.34 3.88 15.42
C SER A 58 5.58 4.45 16.09
N ASP A 59 6.10 3.76 17.12
CA ASP A 59 7.21 4.25 17.93
C ASP A 59 8.49 4.37 17.11
N GLU A 60 8.81 3.35 16.32
CA GLU A 60 9.94 3.38 15.40
C GLU A 60 9.77 4.49 14.34
N SER A 61 8.55 4.66 13.82
CA SER A 61 8.26 5.70 12.82
C SER A 61 8.50 7.10 13.36
N VAL A 62 8.05 7.39 14.59
CA VAL A 62 8.25 8.68 15.24
C VAL A 62 9.73 8.92 15.57
N ALA A 63 10.43 7.90 16.07
CA ALA A 63 11.88 8.00 16.34
C ALA A 63 12.69 8.31 15.07
N LEU A 64 12.39 7.62 13.97
CA LEU A 64 13.02 7.87 12.68
C LEU A 64 12.63 9.24 12.10
N ALA A 65 11.38 9.66 12.27
CA ALA A 65 10.91 10.96 11.82
C ALA A 65 11.68 12.10 12.49
N ARG A 66 11.84 12.04 13.80
CA ARG A 66 12.63 13.03 14.58
C ARG A 66 14.09 13.07 14.14
N ARG A 67 14.69 11.91 13.89
CA ARG A 67 16.11 11.81 13.57
C ARG A 67 16.43 12.23 12.14
N TYR A 68 15.57 11.90 11.19
CA TYR A 68 15.89 12.03 9.77
C TYR A 68 15.01 13.03 9.02
N ALA A 69 13.97 13.57 9.65
CA ALA A 69 13.03 14.54 9.06
C ALA A 69 12.63 14.15 7.62
N PRO A 70 11.90 13.04 7.40
CA PRO A 70 11.49 12.61 6.07
C PRO A 70 10.59 13.66 5.40
N HIS A 71 10.61 13.70 4.07
CA HIS A 71 9.77 14.59 3.28
C HIS A 71 8.44 13.92 2.88
N VAL A 72 8.47 12.59 2.75
CA VAL A 72 7.29 11.77 2.45
C VAL A 72 7.28 10.54 3.34
N ALA A 73 6.12 10.19 3.89
CA ALA A 73 5.88 8.92 4.56
C ALA A 73 4.79 8.13 3.83
N LEU A 74 5.07 6.86 3.56
CA LEU A 74 4.09 5.87 3.12
C LEU A 74 3.68 5.07 4.35
N ILE A 75 2.40 5.04 4.69
CA ILE A 75 1.92 4.42 5.93
C ILE A 75 0.84 3.40 5.60
N ASP A 76 1.02 2.15 6.03
CA ASP A 76 -0.07 1.18 5.98
C ASP A 76 -1.19 1.61 6.93
N ILE A 77 -2.44 1.46 6.48
CA ILE A 77 -3.62 1.75 7.29
C ILE A 77 -3.77 0.74 8.43
N GLN A 78 -3.40 -0.50 8.19
CA GLN A 78 -3.41 -1.57 9.19
C GLN A 78 -1.97 -1.89 9.59
N LEU A 79 -1.57 -1.43 10.75
CA LEU A 79 -0.22 -1.57 11.28
C LEU A 79 -0.26 -2.46 12.52
N GLY A 80 -0.33 -3.79 12.31
CA GLY A 80 -0.59 -4.72 13.40
C GLY A 80 -1.92 -4.41 14.09
N ASP A 81 -1.86 -4.09 15.38
CA ASP A 81 -3.01 -3.68 16.18
C ASP A 81 -3.25 -2.17 16.16
N GLU A 82 -2.39 -1.40 15.50
CA GLU A 82 -2.46 0.07 15.44
C GLU A 82 -3.16 0.56 14.17
N SER A 83 -3.76 1.74 14.26
CA SER A 83 -4.34 2.42 13.12
C SER A 83 -3.31 3.31 12.42
N GLY A 84 -3.00 3.04 11.16
CA GLY A 84 -2.13 3.92 10.36
C GLY A 84 -2.65 5.36 10.22
N LEU A 85 -3.95 5.58 10.43
CA LEU A 85 -4.51 6.93 10.51
C LEU A 85 -4.04 7.68 11.76
N ASP A 86 -3.88 6.98 12.89
CA ASP A 86 -3.38 7.58 14.12
C ASP A 86 -1.88 7.83 14.03
N VAL A 87 -1.13 6.90 13.43
CA VAL A 87 0.29 7.10 13.09
C VAL A 87 0.47 8.31 12.16
N CYS A 88 -0.38 8.47 11.15
CA CYS A 88 -0.36 9.64 10.28
C CYS A 88 -0.51 10.94 11.08
N ARG A 89 -1.49 11.00 11.97
CA ARG A 89 -1.71 12.19 12.84
C ARG A 89 -0.54 12.44 13.79
N ALA A 90 0.05 11.37 14.33
CA ALA A 90 1.22 11.47 15.22
C ALA A 90 2.42 12.04 14.46
N LEU A 91 2.73 11.52 13.29
CA LEU A 91 3.84 11.99 12.46
C LEU A 91 3.65 13.44 11.99
N LEU A 92 2.43 13.84 11.64
CA LEU A 92 2.14 15.22 11.23
C LEU A 92 2.22 16.22 12.39
N ARG A 93 2.01 15.78 13.64
CA ARG A 93 2.29 16.61 14.83
C ARG A 93 3.79 16.83 15.03
N GLU A 94 4.60 15.82 14.79
CA GLU A 94 6.07 15.91 14.87
C GLU A 94 6.67 16.72 13.71
N ILE A 95 6.18 16.50 12.50
CA ILE A 95 6.68 17.14 11.26
C ILE A 95 5.48 17.68 10.47
N PRO A 96 5.00 18.89 10.72
CA PRO A 96 3.85 19.47 10.00
C PRO A 96 4.04 19.59 8.49
N ALA A 97 5.28 19.65 8.00
CA ALA A 97 5.62 19.71 6.58
C ALA A 97 5.69 18.33 5.90
N LEU A 98 5.51 17.23 6.64
CA LEU A 98 5.56 15.88 6.10
C LEU A 98 4.41 15.65 5.12
N ASN A 99 4.72 15.07 3.98
CA ASN A 99 3.70 14.63 3.03
C ASN A 99 3.37 13.15 3.30
N VAL A 100 2.15 12.85 3.70
CA VAL A 100 1.76 11.47 4.00
C VAL A 100 0.94 10.86 2.88
N ILE A 101 1.29 9.63 2.53
CA ILE A 101 0.52 8.74 1.66
C ILE A 101 0.08 7.53 2.49
N LEU A 102 -1.20 7.26 2.50
CA LEU A 102 -1.74 6.05 3.11
C LEU A 102 -1.76 4.90 2.09
N MET A 103 -1.47 3.69 2.55
CA MET A 103 -1.51 2.46 1.75
C MET A 103 -2.47 1.47 2.38
N SER A 104 -3.10 0.61 1.57
CA SER A 104 -3.91 -0.50 2.09
C SER A 104 -3.80 -1.74 1.23
N GLY A 105 -3.67 -2.90 1.87
CA GLY A 105 -3.72 -4.22 1.22
C GLY A 105 -5.16 -4.72 1.00
N SER A 106 -6.09 -4.33 1.85
CA SER A 106 -7.44 -4.89 1.87
C SER A 106 -8.51 -3.85 2.21
N GLY A 107 -8.75 -2.93 1.37
CA GLY A 107 -9.84 -1.99 1.62
C GLY A 107 -9.54 -0.59 1.14
N ARG A 108 -10.59 0.18 0.93
CA ARG A 108 -10.49 1.59 0.57
C ARG A 108 -10.83 2.41 1.81
N VAL A 109 -9.91 3.26 2.21
CA VAL A 109 -10.27 4.40 3.04
C VAL A 109 -10.87 5.44 2.11
N SER A 110 -11.96 6.06 2.49
CA SER A 110 -12.52 7.14 1.69
C SER A 110 -11.53 8.31 1.65
N ARG A 111 -11.50 9.02 0.53
CA ARG A 111 -10.69 10.24 0.38
C ARG A 111 -10.93 11.22 1.54
N ALA A 112 -12.19 11.36 1.97
CA ALA A 112 -12.55 12.25 3.06
C ALA A 112 -11.86 11.86 4.37
N VAL A 113 -11.81 10.55 4.70
CA VAL A 113 -11.13 10.04 5.90
C VAL A 113 -9.62 10.22 5.80
N ALA A 114 -9.02 9.94 4.65
CA ALA A 114 -7.59 10.14 4.42
C ALA A 114 -7.20 11.62 4.54
N LEU A 115 -7.97 12.52 3.93
CA LEU A 115 -7.78 13.97 4.04
C LEU A 115 -7.97 14.48 5.48
N ALA A 116 -8.97 13.97 6.20
CA ALA A 116 -9.20 14.33 7.61
C ALA A 116 -8.05 13.87 8.52
N ALA A 117 -7.32 12.82 8.16
CA ALA A 117 -6.09 12.42 8.83
C ALA A 117 -4.87 13.26 8.42
N GLY A 118 -5.00 14.15 7.42
CA GLY A 118 -3.92 14.99 6.91
C GLY A 118 -3.11 14.37 5.76
N ALA A 119 -3.52 13.20 5.24
CA ALA A 119 -2.81 12.56 4.14
C ALA A 119 -3.00 13.34 2.83
N ARG A 120 -1.96 13.37 2.01
CA ARG A 120 -1.94 13.94 0.67
C ARG A 120 -2.18 12.90 -0.43
N GLY A 121 -2.20 11.63 -0.08
CA GLY A 121 -2.43 10.55 -1.02
C GLY A 121 -2.95 9.29 -0.36
N PHE A 122 -3.55 8.45 -1.21
CA PHE A 122 -3.95 7.09 -0.88
C PHE A 122 -3.82 6.22 -2.11
N PHE A 123 -3.23 5.04 -1.96
CA PHE A 123 -3.25 3.99 -2.97
C PHE A 123 -3.30 2.59 -2.38
N PRO A 124 -3.85 1.60 -3.11
CA PRO A 124 -3.81 0.21 -2.69
C PRO A 124 -2.40 -0.38 -2.89
N LYS A 125 -2.00 -1.32 -2.03
CA LYS A 125 -0.67 -1.98 -2.08
C LYS A 125 -0.46 -2.86 -3.33
N ASP A 126 -1.51 -3.17 -4.08
CA ASP A 126 -1.47 -3.96 -5.32
C ASP A 126 -1.13 -3.12 -6.58
N TRP A 127 -0.81 -1.86 -6.42
CA TRP A 127 -0.31 -1.06 -7.54
C TRP A 127 1.05 -1.57 -8.03
N SER A 128 1.31 -1.36 -9.33
CA SER A 128 2.64 -1.62 -9.88
C SER A 128 3.68 -0.72 -9.24
N CYS A 129 4.94 -1.19 -9.19
CA CYS A 129 6.05 -0.41 -8.67
C CYS A 129 6.17 0.96 -9.33
N ASP A 130 5.98 1.04 -10.66
CA ASP A 130 6.07 2.30 -11.41
C ASP A 130 4.95 3.28 -11.02
N ALA A 131 3.73 2.78 -10.78
CA ALA A 131 2.62 3.60 -10.31
C ALA A 131 2.90 4.15 -8.90
N ILE A 132 3.46 3.33 -8.00
CA ILE A 132 3.84 3.75 -6.65
C ILE A 132 4.95 4.82 -6.71
N VAL A 133 6.01 4.58 -7.47
CA VAL A 133 7.11 5.54 -7.65
C VAL A 133 6.59 6.87 -8.16
N SER A 134 5.75 6.84 -9.21
CA SER A 134 5.13 8.06 -9.77
C SER A 134 4.27 8.81 -8.74
N ALA A 135 3.48 8.08 -7.95
CA ALA A 135 2.64 8.67 -6.90
C ALA A 135 3.49 9.34 -5.81
N VAL A 136 4.52 8.65 -5.32
CA VAL A 136 5.43 9.17 -4.29
C VAL A 136 6.16 10.41 -4.78
N TYR A 137 6.67 10.38 -6.03
CA TYR A 137 7.30 11.55 -6.64
C TYR A 137 6.36 12.76 -6.71
N ARG A 138 5.13 12.55 -7.19
CA ARG A 138 4.13 13.63 -7.26
C ARG A 138 3.81 14.22 -5.90
N VAL A 139 3.66 13.39 -4.87
CA VAL A 139 3.40 13.84 -3.51
C VAL A 139 4.62 14.54 -2.91
N SER A 140 5.84 14.10 -3.23
CA SER A 140 7.06 14.78 -2.81
C SER A 140 7.19 16.21 -3.39
N MET A 141 6.50 16.47 -4.51
CA MET A 141 6.38 17.78 -5.15
C MET A 141 5.16 18.57 -4.66
N GLY A 142 4.53 18.15 -3.55
CA GLY A 142 3.38 18.84 -2.95
C GLY A 142 2.02 18.59 -3.64
N LYS A 143 1.97 17.71 -4.65
CA LYS A 143 0.69 17.34 -5.31
C LYS A 143 -0.07 16.32 -4.47
N THR A 144 -1.37 16.23 -4.65
CA THR A 144 -2.20 15.18 -4.05
C THR A 144 -2.35 14.01 -5.03
N VAL A 145 -2.39 12.78 -4.49
CA VAL A 145 -2.60 11.55 -5.25
C VAL A 145 -3.69 10.72 -4.57
N PHE A 146 -4.89 10.86 -5.07
CA PHE A 146 -6.02 10.00 -4.71
C PHE A 146 -6.52 9.31 -5.96
N LEU A 147 -6.96 8.06 -5.82
CA LEU A 147 -7.67 7.41 -6.91
C LEU A 147 -8.83 8.31 -7.36
N LYS A 148 -9.03 8.41 -8.67
CA LYS A 148 -10.15 9.14 -9.27
C LYS A 148 -11.50 8.50 -8.97
N ALA A 149 -11.77 8.05 -7.79
CA ALA A 149 -12.98 7.34 -7.48
C ALA A 149 -13.37 7.52 -6.02
N ASP A 150 -13.68 8.75 -5.68
CA ASP A 150 -14.61 9.03 -4.59
C ASP A 150 -15.89 9.69 -5.11
N ASP A 151 -16.25 9.39 -6.34
CA ASP A 151 -17.63 9.42 -6.76
C ASP A 151 -18.32 8.21 -6.09
N PRO A 152 -19.38 8.43 -5.29
CA PRO A 152 -20.17 7.34 -4.70
C PRO A 152 -20.62 6.30 -5.73
N ALA A 153 -20.71 6.67 -7.00
CA ALA A 153 -21.02 5.78 -8.11
C ALA A 153 -19.85 4.85 -8.46
N ASP A 154 -18.58 5.29 -8.33
CA ASP A 154 -17.41 4.51 -8.70
C ASP A 154 -16.92 3.62 -7.53
N SER A 155 -17.22 4.00 -6.27
CA SER A 155 -16.99 3.16 -5.10
C SER A 155 -17.80 1.85 -5.12
N ARG A 156 -18.88 1.80 -5.90
CA ARG A 156 -19.72 0.62 -6.15
C ARG A 156 -19.25 -0.23 -7.33
N ARG A 157 -18.39 0.31 -8.21
CA ARG A 157 -17.87 -0.45 -9.35
C ARG A 157 -16.82 -1.46 -8.90
N LEU A 158 -16.92 -2.67 -9.46
CA LEU A 158 -15.91 -3.69 -9.26
C LEU A 158 -14.66 -3.34 -10.08
N SER A 159 -13.49 -3.47 -9.48
CA SER A 159 -12.21 -3.41 -10.21
C SER A 159 -12.08 -4.61 -11.14
N ARG A 160 -11.15 -4.56 -12.10
CA ARG A 160 -10.89 -5.68 -13.02
C ARG A 160 -10.59 -6.97 -12.24
N ARG A 161 -9.76 -6.90 -11.19
CA ARG A 161 -9.44 -8.05 -10.34
C ARG A 161 -10.62 -8.57 -9.52
N GLU A 162 -11.49 -7.70 -9.08
CA GLU A 162 -12.72 -8.10 -8.39
C GLU A 162 -13.71 -8.75 -9.36
N LEU A 163 -13.76 -8.30 -10.63
CA LEU A 163 -14.54 -8.94 -11.68
C LEU A 163 -13.96 -10.32 -12.02
N ASP A 164 -12.63 -10.45 -12.16
CA ASP A 164 -11.97 -11.74 -12.39
C ASP A 164 -12.33 -12.74 -11.27
N VAL A 165 -12.25 -12.31 -10.01
CA VAL A 165 -12.62 -13.15 -8.85
C VAL A 165 -14.11 -13.46 -8.87
N LEU A 166 -14.99 -12.48 -9.10
CA LEU A 166 -16.43 -12.68 -9.18
C LEU A 166 -16.80 -13.70 -10.26
N GLN A 167 -16.17 -13.66 -11.42
CA GLN A 167 -16.38 -14.64 -12.49
C GLN A 167 -16.07 -16.07 -12.01
N GLN A 168 -14.94 -16.27 -11.28
CA GLN A 168 -14.62 -17.59 -10.74
C GLN A 168 -15.61 -18.03 -9.65
N LEU A 169 -16.08 -17.11 -8.84
CA LEU A 169 -17.12 -17.39 -7.86
C LEU A 169 -18.43 -17.82 -8.53
N VAL A 170 -18.86 -17.16 -9.59
CA VAL A 170 -20.07 -17.51 -10.36
C VAL A 170 -19.91 -18.86 -11.05
N ASN A 171 -18.72 -19.18 -11.55
CA ASN A 171 -18.38 -20.49 -12.15
C ASN A 171 -18.34 -21.64 -11.13
N GLY A 172 -18.58 -21.39 -9.86
CA GLY A 172 -18.62 -22.43 -8.83
C GLY A 172 -17.29 -22.73 -8.14
N LEU A 173 -16.18 -22.09 -8.52
CA LEU A 173 -14.85 -22.38 -7.97
C LEU A 173 -14.72 -21.92 -6.51
N SER A 174 -14.15 -22.75 -5.65
CA SER A 174 -13.74 -22.34 -4.31
C SER A 174 -12.65 -21.27 -4.35
N ASN A 175 -12.42 -20.54 -3.25
CA ASN A 175 -11.32 -19.56 -3.18
C ASN A 175 -9.95 -20.17 -3.46
N ARG A 176 -9.75 -21.46 -3.19
CA ARG A 176 -8.51 -22.18 -3.49
C ARG A 176 -8.35 -22.40 -4.99
N GLU A 177 -9.39 -22.86 -5.65
CA GLU A 177 -9.39 -23.10 -7.11
C GLU A 177 -9.28 -21.77 -7.87
N ALA A 178 -10.03 -20.75 -7.46
CA ALA A 178 -9.93 -19.41 -8.02
C ALA A 178 -8.52 -18.83 -7.88
N ALA A 179 -7.86 -19.07 -6.74
CA ALA A 179 -6.47 -18.65 -6.52
C ALA A 179 -5.50 -19.31 -7.52
N SER A 180 -5.69 -20.61 -7.80
CA SER A 180 -4.89 -21.34 -8.79
C SER A 180 -5.11 -20.80 -10.20
N VAL A 181 -6.37 -20.55 -10.59
CA VAL A 181 -6.73 -20.06 -11.94
C VAL A 181 -6.23 -18.63 -12.16
N LEU A 182 -6.29 -17.79 -11.14
CA LEU A 182 -5.94 -16.37 -11.23
C LEU A 182 -4.48 -16.08 -10.89
N HIS A 183 -3.69 -17.12 -10.55
CA HIS A 183 -2.30 -17.00 -10.07
C HIS A 183 -2.16 -16.06 -8.87
N LEU A 184 -3.08 -16.19 -7.91
CA LEU A 184 -3.14 -15.40 -6.69
C LEU A 184 -2.97 -16.29 -5.45
N SER A 185 -2.69 -15.68 -4.28
CA SER A 185 -2.80 -16.39 -3.02
C SER A 185 -4.26 -16.60 -2.60
N ARG A 186 -4.55 -17.67 -1.84
CA ARG A 186 -5.88 -17.87 -1.23
C ARG A 186 -6.34 -16.67 -0.42
N HIS A 187 -5.40 -16.04 0.28
CA HIS A 187 -5.65 -14.86 1.10
C HIS A 187 -6.10 -13.69 0.23
N THR A 188 -5.40 -13.42 -0.88
CA THR A 188 -5.74 -12.36 -1.84
C THR A 188 -7.12 -12.57 -2.45
N VAL A 189 -7.45 -13.82 -2.85
CA VAL A 189 -8.79 -14.13 -3.37
C VAL A 189 -9.86 -13.90 -2.30
N LYS A 190 -9.62 -14.29 -1.04
CA LYS A 190 -10.54 -14.03 0.08
C LYS A 190 -10.78 -12.54 0.27
N GLN A 191 -9.73 -11.72 0.19
CA GLN A 191 -9.83 -10.26 0.29
C GLN A 191 -10.69 -9.67 -0.83
N HIS A 192 -10.42 -10.06 -2.10
CA HIS A 192 -11.24 -9.63 -3.22
C HIS A 192 -12.70 -10.09 -3.09
N THR A 193 -12.94 -11.31 -2.61
CA THR A 193 -14.30 -11.83 -2.36
C THR A 193 -15.04 -10.96 -1.34
N CYS A 194 -14.42 -10.62 -0.23
CA CYS A 194 -15.00 -9.72 0.77
C CYS A 194 -15.33 -8.34 0.18
N SER A 195 -14.41 -7.80 -0.64
CA SER A 195 -14.61 -6.52 -1.33
C SER A 195 -15.79 -6.57 -2.32
N VAL A 196 -15.88 -7.65 -3.10
CA VAL A 196 -17.00 -7.91 -4.03
C VAL A 196 -18.33 -7.93 -3.28
N TYR A 197 -18.43 -8.70 -2.18
CA TYR A 197 -19.67 -8.81 -1.41
C TYR A 197 -20.10 -7.44 -0.85
N ARG A 198 -19.16 -6.67 -0.33
CA ARG A 198 -19.45 -5.32 0.16
C ARG A 198 -19.94 -4.39 -0.95
N LYS A 199 -19.26 -4.38 -2.12
CA LYS A 199 -19.60 -3.50 -3.25
C LYS A 199 -20.94 -3.85 -3.90
N LEU A 200 -21.26 -5.14 -3.99
CA LEU A 200 -22.54 -5.62 -4.50
C LEU A 200 -23.65 -5.57 -3.44
N ASN A 201 -23.31 -5.23 -2.19
CA ASN A 201 -24.22 -5.25 -1.03
C ASN A 201 -24.91 -6.61 -0.87
N VAL A 202 -24.10 -7.68 -0.82
CA VAL A 202 -24.56 -9.08 -0.67
C VAL A 202 -23.81 -9.74 0.49
N ARG A 203 -24.41 -10.80 1.06
CA ARG A 203 -23.88 -11.45 2.27
C ARG A 203 -23.17 -12.77 2.01
N ASN A 204 -23.43 -13.37 0.88
CA ASN A 204 -22.90 -14.69 0.54
C ASN A 204 -22.68 -14.86 -0.96
N ARG A 205 -22.09 -16.01 -1.32
CA ARG A 205 -21.75 -16.36 -2.69
C ARG A 205 -22.96 -16.47 -3.61
N ALA A 206 -24.05 -17.07 -3.13
CA ALA A 206 -25.25 -17.27 -3.92
C ALA A 206 -25.88 -15.92 -4.30
N GLU A 207 -25.98 -15.02 -3.34
CA GLU A 207 -26.44 -13.65 -3.58
C GLU A 207 -25.51 -12.90 -4.53
N ALA A 208 -24.17 -13.07 -4.40
CA ALA A 208 -23.22 -12.44 -5.29
C ALA A 208 -23.38 -12.92 -6.73
N ALA A 209 -23.56 -14.22 -6.94
CA ALA A 209 -23.78 -14.81 -8.27
C ALA A 209 -25.09 -14.32 -8.90
N SER A 210 -26.18 -14.30 -8.13
CA SER A 210 -27.47 -13.78 -8.57
C SER A 210 -27.37 -12.29 -8.96
N ARG A 211 -26.77 -11.49 -8.09
CA ARG A 211 -26.60 -10.05 -8.30
C ARG A 211 -25.70 -9.73 -9.51
N ALA A 212 -24.63 -10.52 -9.69
CA ALA A 212 -23.73 -10.37 -10.82
C ALA A 212 -24.42 -10.59 -12.17
N ARG A 213 -25.25 -11.64 -12.27
CA ARG A 213 -26.06 -11.93 -13.47
C ARG A 213 -27.08 -10.84 -13.73
N LEU A 214 -27.79 -10.41 -12.70
CA LEU A 214 -28.81 -9.35 -12.80
C LEU A 214 -28.23 -8.01 -13.29
N LEU A 215 -26.98 -7.72 -12.94
CA LEU A 215 -26.24 -6.51 -13.35
C LEU A 215 -25.44 -6.69 -14.64
N GLY A 216 -25.47 -7.88 -15.27
CA GLY A 216 -24.68 -8.15 -16.49
C GLY A 216 -23.18 -8.05 -16.30
N LEU A 217 -22.66 -8.30 -15.08
CA LEU A 217 -21.25 -8.19 -14.75
C LEU A 217 -20.46 -9.45 -15.12
N VAL A 218 -21.14 -10.56 -15.32
CA VAL A 218 -20.61 -11.89 -15.66
C VAL A 218 -21.54 -12.57 -16.64
N ALA A 219 -20.96 -13.41 -17.51
CA ALA A 219 -21.72 -14.22 -18.46
C ALA A 219 -22.36 -15.46 -17.79
#